data_3ff28ec9a0592d9318fc1cc054466fa6
#
_entry.id   3ff28ec9a0592d9318fc1cc054466fa6
#
_cell.length_a   1.000
_cell.length_b   1.000
_cell.length_c   1.000
_cell.angle_alpha   90.00
_cell.angle_beta   90.00
_cell.angle_gamma   90.00
#
_symmetry.space_group_name_H-M   'P 1'
#
loop_
_entity.id
_entity.type
_entity.pdbx_description
1 polymer ?
#
loop_
_entity_poly.entity_id
_entity_poly.type
_entity_poly.pdbx_seq_one_letter_code
_entity_poly.pdbx_strand_id
1 'polypeptide(L)'
;LVANIEAKPKKNKGPVILCSRGEVWGEKVLKPGWDILTNNGKLLDAIEVSSNVTELDPEDTSVGYGGLPNEHGVVQLDASIMYGPTHNCGSVAALEGIKTPCSVARLVMERTDHIHIVGKGAQNFARAHGFKVENLLTEKARKIWLSWKENLSSKDDWFPPSDNNYDNKRTTGTINVLGIDGDSNVAGITTTSGLAYKIPGRVGDSPIIGAGLYVDNEVGAAGATGRGEEILRTCGSFFVVEQMRNGKTPQEACEALCQRIIDINGGTKNINFNDKIVALGKDGSVG
;
A
#
# COMPACT_ATOMS: atom_id res chain seq x y z
N LEU A 1 -1.12 8.50 36.60
CA LEU A 1 -2.26 9.20 36.01
C LEU A 1 -3.09 8.19 35.24
N VAL A 2 -4.18 7.68 35.83
CA VAL A 2 -5.18 6.85 35.17
C VAL A 2 -6.24 7.85 34.68
N ALA A 3 -6.20 8.15 33.39
CA ALA A 3 -7.31 8.86 32.76
C ALA A 3 -8.35 7.77 32.37
N ASN A 4 -9.51 7.78 33.04
CA ASN A 4 -10.67 7.03 32.60
C ASN A 4 -11.23 7.70 31.33
N ILE A 5 -10.81 7.22 30.16
CA ILE A 5 -11.46 7.57 28.90
C ILE A 5 -12.50 6.48 28.64
N GLU A 6 -13.70 6.65 29.19
CA GLU A 6 -14.87 5.83 28.85
C GLU A 6 -15.59 6.42 27.63
N ALA A 7 -15.04 6.24 26.46
CA ALA A 7 -15.82 6.26 25.22
C ALA A 7 -15.71 4.86 24.62
N LYS A 8 -16.64 3.95 24.94
CA LYS A 8 -16.74 2.68 24.24
C LYS A 8 -17.05 2.98 22.77
N PRO A 9 -16.19 2.57 21.82
CA PRO A 9 -16.49 2.76 20.41
C PRO A 9 -17.83 2.09 20.09
N LYS A 10 -18.67 2.76 19.31
CA LYS A 10 -19.92 2.17 18.82
C LYS A 10 -19.55 0.93 18.01
N LYS A 11 -20.14 -0.24 18.35
CA LYS A 11 -19.96 -1.45 17.55
C LYS A 11 -20.46 -1.21 16.13
N ASN A 12 -19.65 -1.60 15.13
CA ASN A 12 -20.06 -1.61 13.74
C ASN A 12 -21.27 -2.55 13.55
N LYS A 13 -22.12 -2.25 12.57
CA LYS A 13 -23.34 -3.02 12.29
C LYS A 13 -23.10 -4.22 11.36
N GLY A 14 -21.89 -4.48 10.93
CA GLY A 14 -21.52 -5.55 10.01
C GLY A 14 -20.11 -5.39 9.45
N PRO A 15 -19.61 -6.31 8.62
CA PRO A 15 -18.30 -6.18 8.02
C PRO A 15 -18.22 -4.99 7.07
N VAL A 16 -17.04 -4.39 6.99
CA VAL A 16 -16.71 -3.33 6.02
C VAL A 16 -15.40 -3.69 5.36
N ILE A 17 -15.27 -3.46 4.07
CA ILE A 17 -14.01 -3.53 3.34
C ILE A 17 -13.93 -2.37 2.36
N LEU A 18 -12.80 -1.70 2.30
CA LEU A 18 -12.58 -0.59 1.38
C LEU A 18 -11.17 -0.64 0.78
N CYS A 19 -10.96 0.04 -0.35
CA CYS A 19 -9.65 0.21 -0.94
C CYS A 19 -9.44 1.63 -1.46
N SER A 20 -8.18 1.99 -1.74
CA SER A 20 -7.79 3.30 -2.29
C SER A 20 -7.99 3.44 -3.80
N ARG A 21 -8.62 2.47 -4.46
CA ARG A 21 -8.95 2.50 -5.89
C ARG A 21 -10.35 3.09 -6.12
N GLY A 22 -10.55 3.73 -7.28
CA GLY A 22 -11.87 4.25 -7.65
C GLY A 22 -12.92 3.16 -7.81
N GLU A 23 -14.20 3.55 -7.82
CA GLU A 23 -15.38 2.69 -7.70
C GLU A 23 -15.35 1.45 -8.61
N VAL A 24 -15.20 1.63 -9.91
CA VAL A 24 -15.24 0.51 -10.91
C VAL A 24 -14.11 -0.52 -10.66
N TRP A 25 -12.91 -0.03 -10.38
CA TRP A 25 -11.77 -0.90 -10.10
C TRP A 25 -11.85 -1.49 -8.70
N GLY A 26 -12.33 -0.69 -7.74
CA GLY A 26 -12.53 -1.08 -6.36
C GLY A 26 -13.49 -2.27 -6.22
N GLU A 27 -14.61 -2.28 -6.95
CA GLU A 27 -15.55 -3.41 -6.94
C GLU A 27 -14.87 -4.73 -7.34
N LYS A 28 -14.11 -4.73 -8.45
CA LYS A 28 -13.34 -5.92 -8.91
C LYS A 28 -12.38 -6.42 -7.82
N VAL A 29 -11.68 -5.51 -7.16
CA VAL A 29 -10.66 -5.82 -6.14
C VAL A 29 -11.30 -6.33 -4.85
N LEU A 30 -12.37 -5.70 -4.39
CA LEU A 30 -12.97 -5.99 -3.09
C LEU A 30 -13.92 -7.20 -3.10
N LYS A 31 -14.48 -7.54 -4.26
CA LYS A 31 -15.47 -8.63 -4.37
C LYS A 31 -15.04 -9.95 -3.72
N PRO A 32 -13.85 -10.52 -3.99
CA PRO A 32 -13.44 -11.78 -3.37
C PRO A 32 -13.25 -11.67 -1.85
N GLY A 33 -12.75 -10.56 -1.34
CA GLY A 33 -12.64 -10.31 0.10
C GLY A 33 -13.99 -10.12 0.76
N TRP A 34 -14.91 -9.41 0.09
CA TRP A 34 -16.29 -9.26 0.56
C TRP A 34 -17.00 -10.60 0.70
N ASP A 35 -16.84 -11.48 -0.30
CA ASP A 35 -17.42 -12.83 -0.25
C ASP A 35 -16.88 -13.65 0.94
N ILE A 36 -15.60 -13.51 1.29
CA ILE A 36 -15.03 -14.14 2.48
C ILE A 36 -15.67 -13.58 3.76
N LEU A 37 -15.73 -12.25 3.90
CA LEU A 37 -16.27 -11.61 5.12
C LEU A 37 -17.75 -11.92 5.34
N THR A 38 -18.56 -11.91 4.28
CA THR A 38 -20.00 -12.20 4.38
C THR A 38 -20.31 -13.67 4.63
N ASN A 39 -19.35 -14.57 4.39
CA ASN A 39 -19.43 -16.00 4.73
C ASN A 39 -18.69 -16.35 6.04
N ASN A 40 -18.49 -15.39 6.93
CA ASN A 40 -17.80 -15.55 8.21
C ASN A 40 -16.35 -16.05 8.09
N GLY A 41 -15.68 -15.74 6.99
CA GLY A 41 -14.26 -16.03 6.80
C GLY A 41 -13.38 -15.03 7.57
N LYS A 42 -12.07 -15.31 7.60
CA LYS A 42 -11.11 -14.50 8.36
C LYS A 42 -10.83 -13.16 7.69
N LEU A 43 -10.77 -12.11 8.49
CA LEU A 43 -10.45 -10.74 8.02
C LEU A 43 -9.13 -10.67 7.25
N LEU A 44 -8.06 -11.30 7.77
CA LEU A 44 -6.76 -11.31 7.11
C LEU A 44 -6.82 -11.99 5.72
N ASP A 45 -7.60 -13.07 5.56
CA ASP A 45 -7.77 -13.74 4.27
C ASP A 45 -8.53 -12.83 3.28
N ALA A 46 -9.53 -12.10 3.77
CA ALA A 46 -10.33 -11.19 2.97
C ALA A 46 -9.50 -10.03 2.39
N ILE A 47 -8.71 -9.36 3.24
CA ILE A 47 -7.89 -8.23 2.79
C ILE A 47 -6.71 -8.68 1.91
N GLU A 48 -6.14 -9.86 2.19
CA GLU A 48 -5.06 -10.42 1.38
C GLU A 48 -5.55 -10.79 -0.02
N VAL A 49 -6.63 -11.56 -0.15
CA VAL A 49 -7.15 -11.96 -1.47
C VAL A 49 -7.57 -10.75 -2.30
N SER A 50 -8.13 -9.72 -1.67
CA SER A 50 -8.44 -8.45 -2.33
C SER A 50 -7.18 -7.76 -2.86
N SER A 51 -6.13 -7.69 -2.07
CA SER A 51 -4.85 -7.11 -2.49
C SER A 51 -4.20 -7.89 -3.62
N ASN A 52 -4.26 -9.23 -3.57
CA ASN A 52 -3.71 -10.13 -4.57
C ASN A 52 -4.38 -9.97 -5.94
N VAL A 53 -5.64 -9.54 -6.02
CA VAL A 53 -6.30 -9.22 -7.31
C VAL A 53 -5.48 -8.20 -8.11
N THR A 54 -4.94 -7.17 -7.44
CA THR A 54 -4.11 -6.16 -8.09
C THR A 54 -2.66 -6.64 -8.26
N GLU A 55 -2.10 -7.32 -7.25
CA GLU A 55 -0.73 -7.83 -7.31
C GLU A 55 -0.49 -8.83 -8.44
N LEU A 56 -1.52 -9.58 -8.82
CA LEU A 56 -1.45 -10.61 -9.87
C LEU A 56 -1.87 -10.10 -11.26
N ASP A 57 -2.39 -8.87 -11.37
CA ASP A 57 -2.83 -8.32 -12.65
C ASP A 57 -1.62 -7.82 -13.48
N PRO A 58 -1.25 -8.49 -14.59
CA PRO A 58 -0.11 -8.09 -15.41
C PRO A 58 -0.33 -6.75 -16.14
N GLU A 59 -1.57 -6.27 -16.19
CA GLU A 59 -1.92 -5.00 -16.81
C GLU A 59 -1.80 -3.81 -15.86
N ASP A 60 -1.73 -4.07 -14.53
CA ASP A 60 -1.46 -3.02 -13.54
C ASP A 60 0.04 -2.71 -13.50
N THR A 61 0.41 -1.50 -13.94
CA THR A 61 1.82 -1.07 -13.96
C THR A 61 2.29 -0.42 -12.67
N SER A 62 1.48 -0.48 -11.61
CA SER A 62 1.73 0.23 -10.35
C SER A 62 1.88 -0.67 -9.11
N VAL A 63 1.45 -1.94 -9.21
CA VAL A 63 1.45 -2.89 -8.10
C VAL A 63 1.81 -4.29 -8.60
N GLY A 64 2.65 -5.02 -7.89
CA GLY A 64 2.88 -6.45 -8.10
C GLY A 64 3.47 -6.84 -9.46
N TYR A 65 2.90 -7.89 -10.04
CA TYR A 65 3.29 -8.45 -11.34
C TYR A 65 2.91 -7.50 -12.47
N GLY A 66 3.89 -6.97 -13.15
CA GLY A 66 3.71 -5.93 -14.17
C GLY A 66 3.99 -4.52 -13.69
N GLY A 67 4.24 -4.33 -12.42
CA GLY A 67 4.67 -3.04 -11.87
C GLY A 67 5.89 -2.49 -12.59
N LEU A 68 5.93 -1.15 -12.78
CA LEU A 68 7.06 -0.50 -13.44
C LEU A 68 8.36 -0.70 -12.63
N PRO A 69 9.47 -1.00 -13.30
CA PRO A 69 10.72 -1.35 -12.64
C PRO A 69 11.46 -0.13 -12.09
N ASN A 70 12.55 -0.40 -11.37
CA ASN A 70 13.58 0.59 -11.08
C ASN A 70 14.34 1.01 -12.35
N GLU A 71 15.28 1.94 -12.25
CA GLU A 71 16.05 2.46 -13.39
C GLU A 71 16.88 1.39 -14.13
N HIS A 72 17.14 0.25 -13.50
CA HIS A 72 17.86 -0.88 -14.09
C HIS A 72 16.94 -1.97 -14.70
N GLY A 73 15.63 -1.72 -14.75
CA GLY A 73 14.68 -2.69 -15.34
C GLY A 73 14.29 -3.81 -14.38
N VAL A 74 14.56 -3.69 -13.09
CA VAL A 74 14.20 -4.69 -12.07
C VAL A 74 12.96 -4.24 -11.30
N VAL A 75 11.93 -5.09 -11.26
CA VAL A 75 10.72 -4.84 -10.46
C VAL A 75 11.01 -5.14 -9.00
N GLN A 76 10.90 -4.13 -8.14
CA GLN A 76 11.08 -4.21 -6.70
C GLN A 76 9.80 -3.81 -6.00
N LEU A 77 9.25 -4.71 -5.19
CA LEU A 77 7.93 -4.62 -4.57
C LEU A 77 8.05 -4.36 -3.07
N ASP A 78 7.09 -3.62 -2.55
CA ASP A 78 6.97 -3.28 -1.14
C ASP A 78 5.55 -3.60 -0.66
N ALA A 79 5.40 -4.15 0.56
CA ALA A 79 4.09 -4.36 1.17
C ALA A 79 4.18 -4.37 2.70
N SER A 80 3.07 -4.01 3.33
CA SER A 80 2.84 -4.16 4.76
C SER A 80 1.44 -4.66 5.06
N ILE A 81 1.30 -5.35 6.18
CA ILE A 81 0.05 -5.81 6.76
C ILE A 81 0.05 -5.53 8.26
N MET A 82 -1.11 -5.19 8.81
CA MET A 82 -1.26 -5.00 10.25
C MET A 82 -2.62 -5.52 10.72
N TYR A 83 -2.62 -6.23 11.86
CA TYR A 83 -3.79 -6.84 12.46
C TYR A 83 -4.09 -6.22 13.82
N GLY A 84 -5.18 -5.50 13.91
CA GLY A 84 -5.55 -4.69 15.08
C GLY A 84 -5.68 -5.47 16.40
N PRO A 85 -6.37 -6.64 16.46
CA PRO A 85 -6.56 -7.35 17.71
C PRO A 85 -5.30 -7.74 18.47
N THR A 86 -4.21 -8.01 17.76
CA THR A 86 -2.91 -8.33 18.37
C THR A 86 -1.90 -7.21 18.28
N HIS A 87 -2.23 -6.17 17.52
CA HIS A 87 -1.33 -5.08 17.11
C HIS A 87 -0.08 -5.56 16.37
N ASN A 88 -0.09 -6.83 15.92
CA ASN A 88 0.98 -7.41 15.13
C ASN A 88 0.98 -6.88 13.70
N CYS A 89 2.16 -6.79 13.14
CA CYS A 89 2.37 -6.35 11.76
C CYS A 89 3.54 -7.10 11.11
N GLY A 90 3.55 -7.07 9.79
CA GLY A 90 4.64 -7.60 9.00
C GLY A 90 4.82 -6.80 7.73
N SER A 91 6.04 -6.72 7.23
CA SER A 91 6.32 -5.99 6.00
C SER A 91 7.53 -6.52 5.26
N VAL A 92 7.52 -6.28 3.95
CA VAL A 92 8.65 -6.56 3.06
C VAL A 92 8.91 -5.35 2.18
N ALA A 93 10.19 -5.10 1.88
CA ALA A 93 10.58 -4.00 1.00
C ALA A 93 11.68 -4.41 0.03
N ALA A 94 11.71 -3.75 -1.13
CA ALA A 94 12.61 -4.06 -2.23
C ALA A 94 12.64 -5.56 -2.57
N LEU A 95 11.49 -6.22 -2.48
CA LEU A 95 11.33 -7.65 -2.75
C LEU A 95 11.31 -7.88 -4.25
N GLU A 96 12.19 -8.75 -4.74
CA GLU A 96 12.31 -9.10 -6.15
C GLU A 96 11.79 -10.50 -6.44
N GLY A 97 11.15 -10.66 -7.60
CA GLY A 97 10.79 -11.96 -8.15
C GLY A 97 9.61 -12.67 -7.48
N ILE A 98 8.92 -12.06 -6.54
CA ILE A 98 7.73 -12.63 -5.88
C ILE A 98 6.52 -11.76 -6.18
N LYS A 99 5.48 -12.33 -6.82
CA LYS A 99 4.31 -11.61 -7.33
C LYS A 99 3.41 -11.00 -6.24
N THR A 100 3.36 -11.65 -5.08
CA THR A 100 2.43 -11.34 -3.99
C THR A 100 3.18 -10.91 -2.73
N PRO A 101 3.76 -9.69 -2.72
CA PRO A 101 4.52 -9.19 -1.57
C PRO A 101 3.67 -9.10 -0.29
N CYS A 102 2.36 -8.82 -0.37
CA CYS A 102 1.51 -8.78 0.82
C CYS A 102 1.36 -10.15 1.50
N SER A 103 1.33 -11.24 0.72
CA SER A 103 1.33 -12.60 1.27
C SER A 103 2.64 -12.93 2.01
N VAL A 104 3.77 -12.44 1.51
CA VAL A 104 5.06 -12.58 2.21
C VAL A 104 5.09 -11.72 3.48
N ALA A 105 4.59 -10.48 3.42
CA ALA A 105 4.46 -9.61 4.59
C ALA A 105 3.59 -10.26 5.69
N ARG A 106 2.48 -10.94 5.30
CA ARG A 106 1.64 -11.70 6.22
C ARG A 106 2.42 -12.84 6.90
N LEU A 107 3.22 -13.59 6.16
CA LEU A 107 4.06 -14.65 6.74
C LEU A 107 5.12 -14.10 7.70
N VAL A 108 5.70 -12.92 7.42
CA VAL A 108 6.58 -12.25 8.38
C VAL A 108 5.85 -12.02 9.69
N MET A 109 4.63 -11.48 9.65
CA MET A 109 3.80 -11.23 10.84
C MET A 109 3.42 -12.52 11.58
N GLU A 110 3.06 -13.60 10.85
CA GLU A 110 2.50 -14.81 11.44
C GLU A 110 3.53 -15.85 11.85
N ARG A 111 4.76 -15.80 11.31
CA ARG A 111 5.76 -16.86 11.43
C ARG A 111 7.08 -16.43 12.04
N THR A 112 7.24 -15.14 12.37
CA THR A 112 8.47 -14.62 12.96
C THR A 112 8.15 -13.63 14.08
N ASP A 113 9.16 -13.27 14.86
CA ASP A 113 9.14 -12.15 15.80
C ASP A 113 9.66 -10.84 15.16
N HIS A 114 9.96 -10.88 13.85
CA HIS A 114 10.37 -9.72 13.09
C HIS A 114 9.17 -9.00 12.47
N ILE A 115 9.33 -7.70 12.26
CA ILE A 115 8.30 -6.89 11.62
C ILE A 115 8.67 -6.60 10.15
N HIS A 116 9.96 -6.43 9.85
CA HIS A 116 10.39 -5.91 8.56
C HIS A 116 11.60 -6.69 8.01
N ILE A 117 11.43 -7.29 6.82
CA ILE A 117 12.49 -8.02 6.11
C ILE A 117 12.61 -7.44 4.70
N VAL A 118 13.84 -7.23 4.20
CA VAL A 118 14.05 -6.50 2.94
C VAL A 118 14.91 -7.26 1.92
N GLY A 119 14.74 -6.91 0.64
CA GLY A 119 15.59 -7.30 -0.47
C GLY A 119 15.81 -8.81 -0.57
N LYS A 120 17.09 -9.21 -0.68
CA LYS A 120 17.46 -10.63 -0.82
C LYS A 120 17.07 -11.49 0.38
N GLY A 121 17.06 -10.91 1.59
CA GLY A 121 16.58 -11.59 2.80
C GLY A 121 15.09 -11.93 2.70
N ALA A 122 14.28 -10.98 2.27
CA ALA A 122 12.84 -11.20 2.04
C ALA A 122 12.57 -12.24 0.94
N GLN A 123 13.34 -12.21 -0.16
CA GLN A 123 13.21 -13.21 -1.23
C GLN A 123 13.57 -14.62 -0.74
N ASN A 124 14.65 -14.76 0.05
CA ASN A 124 15.06 -16.05 0.60
C ASN A 124 14.02 -16.58 1.61
N PHE A 125 13.47 -15.72 2.45
CA PHE A 125 12.38 -16.05 3.36
C PHE A 125 11.15 -16.55 2.60
N ALA A 126 10.72 -15.83 1.55
CA ALA A 126 9.60 -16.23 0.69
C ALA A 126 9.85 -17.59 0.05
N ARG A 127 11.05 -17.83 -0.52
CA ARG A 127 11.42 -19.13 -1.10
C ARG A 127 11.35 -20.27 -0.10
N ALA A 128 11.82 -20.06 1.12
CA ALA A 128 11.73 -21.05 2.20
C ALA A 128 10.27 -21.43 2.53
N HIS A 129 9.32 -20.53 2.29
CA HIS A 129 7.88 -20.75 2.45
C HIS A 129 7.17 -21.20 1.15
N GLY A 130 7.92 -21.60 0.12
CA GLY A 130 7.37 -22.20 -1.10
C GLY A 130 7.01 -21.22 -2.22
N PHE A 131 7.27 -19.93 -2.07
CA PHE A 131 7.05 -18.96 -3.16
C PHE A 131 8.06 -19.19 -4.29
N LYS A 132 7.56 -19.08 -5.52
CA LYS A 132 8.39 -19.19 -6.73
C LYS A 132 8.97 -17.83 -7.10
N VAL A 133 10.25 -17.84 -7.47
CA VAL A 133 10.91 -16.64 -8.02
C VAL A 133 10.69 -16.62 -9.52
N GLU A 134 10.12 -15.53 -10.01
CA GLU A 134 9.76 -15.31 -11.41
C GLU A 134 10.25 -13.95 -11.89
N ASN A 135 10.33 -13.75 -13.21
CA ASN A 135 10.55 -12.42 -13.78
C ASN A 135 9.23 -11.64 -13.72
N LEU A 136 9.21 -10.54 -12.98
CA LEU A 136 8.03 -9.71 -12.81
C LEU A 136 7.87 -8.62 -13.87
N LEU A 137 8.90 -8.37 -14.67
CA LEU A 137 8.88 -7.38 -15.74
C LEU A 137 8.10 -7.94 -16.94
N THR A 138 6.81 -7.57 -17.04
CA THR A 138 5.98 -7.95 -18.18
C THR A 138 6.43 -7.25 -19.45
N GLU A 139 6.01 -7.76 -20.61
CA GLU A 139 6.33 -7.15 -21.91
C GLU A 139 5.82 -5.71 -22.01
N LYS A 140 4.64 -5.43 -21.45
CA LYS A 140 4.09 -4.07 -21.36
C LYS A 140 4.98 -3.15 -20.53
N ALA A 141 5.32 -3.56 -19.30
CA ALA A 141 6.18 -2.78 -18.42
C ALA A 141 7.58 -2.59 -18.99
N ARG A 142 8.12 -3.61 -19.68
CA ARG A 142 9.42 -3.55 -20.36
C ARG A 142 9.43 -2.51 -21.47
N LYS A 143 8.41 -2.46 -22.31
CA LYS A 143 8.28 -1.45 -23.38
C LYS A 143 8.20 -0.03 -22.83
N ILE A 144 7.39 0.16 -21.78
CA ILE A 144 7.28 1.47 -21.10
C ILE A 144 8.63 1.90 -20.51
N TRP A 145 9.33 0.99 -19.82
CA TRP A 145 10.65 1.25 -19.25
C TRP A 145 11.70 1.57 -20.32
N LEU A 146 11.75 0.82 -21.43
CA LEU A 146 12.66 1.09 -22.54
C LEU A 146 12.40 2.47 -23.14
N SER A 147 11.14 2.79 -23.43
CA SER A 147 10.78 4.11 -23.95
C SER A 147 11.23 5.25 -23.03
N TRP A 148 11.08 5.07 -21.69
CA TRP A 148 11.62 6.04 -20.73
C TRP A 148 13.14 6.14 -20.84
N LYS A 149 13.85 5.00 -20.88
CA LYS A 149 15.33 4.95 -20.90
C LYS A 149 15.92 5.58 -22.17
N GLU A 150 15.31 5.30 -23.31
CA GLU A 150 15.71 5.83 -24.63
C GLU A 150 15.46 7.34 -24.77
N ASN A 151 14.62 7.92 -23.93
CA ASN A 151 14.31 9.36 -23.91
C ASN A 151 15.01 10.14 -22.78
N LEU A 152 15.96 9.55 -22.06
CA LEU A 152 16.64 10.22 -20.94
C LEU A 152 17.49 11.41 -21.39
N SER A 153 18.17 11.31 -22.54
CA SER A 153 19.06 12.34 -23.05
C SER A 153 19.19 12.25 -24.56
N SER A 154 19.28 13.37 -25.22
CA SER A 154 19.63 13.43 -26.65
C SER A 154 21.16 13.34 -26.92
N LYS A 155 21.95 13.15 -25.85
CA LYS A 155 23.43 13.13 -25.90
C LYS A 155 24.00 11.77 -25.47
N ASP A 156 23.18 10.79 -25.16
CA ASP A 156 23.61 9.41 -24.87
C ASP A 156 23.62 8.56 -26.15
N ASP A 157 24.05 7.31 -26.04
CA ASP A 157 24.18 6.38 -27.17
C ASP A 157 22.84 5.69 -27.54
N TRP A 158 21.72 6.06 -26.89
CA TRP A 158 20.42 5.52 -27.21
C TRP A 158 19.72 6.35 -28.26
N PHE A 159 19.16 5.69 -29.27
CA PHE A 159 18.27 6.35 -30.23
C PHE A 159 16.86 6.45 -29.65
N PRO A 160 16.18 7.61 -29.76
CA PRO A 160 14.79 7.72 -29.33
C PRO A 160 13.90 6.71 -30.06
N PRO A 161 12.86 6.15 -29.40
CA PRO A 161 12.00 5.17 -30.02
C PRO A 161 11.27 5.75 -31.24
N SER A 162 11.06 4.90 -32.26
CA SER A 162 10.42 5.29 -33.53
C SER A 162 8.92 5.63 -33.37
N ASP A 163 8.28 5.18 -32.28
CA ASP A 163 6.89 5.46 -31.93
C ASP A 163 6.78 5.90 -30.46
N ASN A 164 6.45 7.17 -30.26
CA ASN A 164 6.26 7.80 -28.96
C ASN A 164 4.89 7.45 -28.32
N ASN A 165 4.41 6.23 -28.49
CA ASN A 165 3.07 5.82 -28.02
C ASN A 165 2.99 5.49 -26.51
N TYR A 166 4.08 5.61 -25.76
CA TYR A 166 4.10 5.32 -24.33
C TYR A 166 4.14 6.62 -23.51
N ASP A 167 3.20 6.75 -22.58
CA ASP A 167 3.21 7.85 -21.61
C ASP A 167 4.36 7.65 -20.63
N ASN A 168 5.43 8.41 -20.80
CA ASN A 168 6.64 8.37 -19.96
C ASN A 168 6.47 9.09 -18.62
N LYS A 169 5.24 9.49 -18.25
CA LYS A 169 4.99 10.08 -16.93
C LYS A 169 5.37 9.12 -15.82
N ARG A 170 6.10 9.61 -14.85
CA ARG A 170 6.36 8.87 -13.63
C ARG A 170 5.04 8.55 -12.97
N THR A 171 4.66 7.28 -12.96
CA THR A 171 3.47 6.81 -12.28
C THR A 171 3.81 6.43 -10.86
N THR A 172 2.98 6.84 -9.94
CA THR A 172 2.90 6.30 -8.58
C THR A 172 1.63 5.49 -8.50
N GLY A 173 1.72 4.32 -7.94
CA GLY A 173 0.52 3.53 -7.72
C GLY A 173 0.73 2.59 -6.54
N THR A 174 -0.27 2.54 -5.71
CA THR A 174 -0.32 1.71 -4.50
C THR A 174 -1.76 1.29 -4.34
N ILE A 175 -2.01 0.18 -3.70
CA ILE A 175 -3.33 -0.14 -3.20
C ILE A 175 -3.26 -0.32 -1.68
N ASN A 176 -4.21 0.31 -0.99
CA ASN A 176 -4.54 0.02 0.39
C ASN A 176 -5.83 -0.77 0.41
N VAL A 177 -5.90 -1.81 1.22
CA VAL A 177 -7.14 -2.54 1.54
C VAL A 177 -7.29 -2.54 3.05
N LEU A 178 -8.37 -1.92 3.54
CA LEU A 178 -8.70 -1.85 4.97
C LEU A 178 -10.00 -2.60 5.20
N GLY A 179 -10.10 -3.31 6.33
CA GLY A 179 -11.30 -4.09 6.63
C GLY A 179 -11.65 -4.13 8.11
N ILE A 180 -12.95 -4.33 8.36
CA ILE A 180 -13.53 -4.65 9.67
C ILE A 180 -14.38 -5.91 9.50
N ASP A 181 -14.22 -6.89 10.39
CA ASP A 181 -15.07 -8.10 10.42
C ASP A 181 -16.34 -7.92 11.28
N GLY A 182 -17.16 -8.97 11.36
CA GLY A 182 -18.38 -8.99 12.16
C GLY A 182 -18.16 -8.85 13.67
N ASP A 183 -16.95 -9.13 14.15
CA ASP A 183 -16.55 -8.96 15.57
C ASP A 183 -15.94 -7.57 15.81
N SER A 184 -15.95 -6.72 14.80
CA SER A 184 -15.34 -5.38 14.81
C SER A 184 -13.81 -5.40 14.96
N ASN A 185 -13.13 -6.46 14.54
CA ASN A 185 -11.68 -6.44 14.40
C ASN A 185 -11.29 -5.66 13.17
N VAL A 186 -10.20 -4.91 13.28
CA VAL A 186 -9.69 -4.05 12.18
C VAL A 186 -8.37 -4.61 11.66
N ALA A 187 -8.20 -4.60 10.34
CA ALA A 187 -6.92 -4.96 9.69
C ALA A 187 -6.71 -4.14 8.42
N GLY A 188 -5.46 -4.10 7.95
CA GLY A 188 -5.13 -3.42 6.71
C GLY A 188 -3.91 -3.99 6.01
N ILE A 189 -3.86 -3.77 4.69
CA ILE A 189 -2.72 -4.06 3.80
C ILE A 189 -2.43 -2.82 2.96
N THR A 190 -1.15 -2.59 2.71
CA THR A 190 -0.66 -1.66 1.69
C THR A 190 0.37 -2.38 0.83
N THR A 191 0.24 -2.30 -0.50
CA THR A 191 1.16 -2.96 -1.44
C THR A 191 1.39 -2.12 -2.70
N THR A 192 2.61 -2.17 -3.25
CA THR A 192 3.05 -1.30 -4.35
C THR A 192 4.28 -1.86 -5.09
N SER A 193 4.51 -1.37 -6.31
CA SER A 193 5.82 -1.42 -6.98
C SER A 193 6.66 -0.16 -6.75
N GLY A 194 6.16 0.80 -5.97
CA GLY A 194 6.84 2.07 -5.67
C GLY A 194 6.84 3.06 -6.83
N LEU A 195 7.77 3.99 -6.81
CA LEU A 195 7.97 4.94 -7.92
C LEU A 195 8.55 4.24 -9.15
N ALA A 196 7.99 4.55 -10.32
CA ALA A 196 8.58 4.12 -11.58
C ALA A 196 10.01 4.68 -11.73
N TYR A 197 10.92 3.83 -12.19
CA TYR A 197 12.31 4.18 -12.46
C TYR A 197 13.09 4.70 -11.25
N LYS A 198 12.68 4.24 -10.06
CA LYS A 198 13.36 4.55 -8.79
C LYS A 198 14.81 4.06 -8.79
N ILE A 199 15.64 4.70 -7.99
CA ILE A 199 16.98 4.17 -7.69
C ILE A 199 16.81 2.78 -7.07
N PRO A 200 17.60 1.75 -7.46
CA PRO A 200 17.55 0.42 -6.86
C PRO A 200 17.66 0.45 -5.34
N GLY A 201 16.72 -0.20 -4.67
CA GLY A 201 16.67 -0.17 -3.21
C GLY A 201 15.92 1.02 -2.61
N ARG A 202 15.42 1.98 -3.41
CA ARG A 202 14.51 3.01 -2.89
C ARG A 202 13.23 2.36 -2.40
N VAL A 203 12.87 2.66 -1.18
CA VAL A 203 11.64 2.25 -0.51
C VAL A 203 10.81 3.48 -0.17
N GLY A 204 9.51 3.45 -0.47
CA GLY A 204 8.55 4.49 -0.10
C GLY A 204 7.89 4.21 1.25
N ASP A 205 6.71 4.78 1.42
CA ASP A 205 5.90 4.68 2.63
C ASP A 205 5.27 3.30 2.84
N SER A 206 4.93 2.60 1.76
CA SER A 206 4.04 1.43 1.77
C SER A 206 4.47 0.29 2.70
N PRO A 207 5.75 -0.07 2.87
CA PRO A 207 6.16 -1.11 3.80
C PRO A 207 6.43 -0.60 5.21
N ILE A 208 6.33 0.70 5.44
CA ILE A 208 6.67 1.33 6.72
C ILE A 208 5.41 1.52 7.55
N ILE A 209 5.29 0.73 8.62
CA ILE A 209 4.19 0.83 9.59
C ILE A 209 4.21 2.23 10.23
N GLY A 210 3.06 2.87 10.22
CA GLY A 210 2.90 4.27 10.63
C GLY A 210 2.97 5.28 9.48
N ALA A 211 3.63 4.94 8.37
CA ALA A 211 3.65 5.77 7.17
C ALA A 211 2.57 5.33 6.16
N GLY A 212 2.81 4.28 5.38
CA GLY A 212 1.88 3.82 4.35
C GLY A 212 0.68 3.03 4.88
N LEU A 213 0.76 2.51 6.09
CA LEU A 213 -0.30 1.76 6.78
C LEU A 213 -0.18 1.94 8.29
N TYR A 214 -1.31 2.12 8.96
CA TYR A 214 -1.42 1.96 10.40
C TYR A 214 -2.80 1.46 10.81
N VAL A 215 -2.84 0.54 11.79
CA VAL A 215 -4.07 -0.05 12.31
C VAL A 215 -4.04 -0.03 13.83
N ASP A 216 -5.13 0.42 14.44
CA ASP A 216 -5.37 0.31 15.88
C ASP A 216 -6.78 -0.23 16.11
N ASN A 217 -6.88 -1.35 16.83
CA ASN A 217 -8.17 -2.02 17.01
C ASN A 217 -9.18 -1.19 17.81
N GLU A 218 -8.74 -0.21 18.60
CA GLU A 218 -9.61 0.67 19.39
C GLU A 218 -10.11 1.88 18.60
N VAL A 219 -9.45 2.20 17.46
CA VAL A 219 -9.67 3.44 16.70
C VAL A 219 -10.11 3.18 15.28
N GLY A 220 -9.35 2.36 14.54
CA GLY A 220 -9.54 2.13 13.12
C GLY A 220 -8.25 1.91 12.36
N ALA A 221 -8.26 2.19 11.07
CA ALA A 221 -7.13 2.03 10.19
C ALA A 221 -6.97 3.19 9.21
N ALA A 222 -5.76 3.42 8.75
CA ALA A 222 -5.48 4.35 7.65
C ALA A 222 -4.40 3.78 6.72
N GLY A 223 -4.50 4.16 5.45
CA GLY A 223 -3.52 3.84 4.43
C GLY A 223 -3.29 5.01 3.47
N ALA A 224 -2.09 5.10 2.91
CA ALA A 224 -1.73 6.18 2.01
C ALA A 224 -1.15 5.66 0.70
N THR A 225 -1.27 6.45 -0.36
CA THR A 225 -0.70 6.22 -1.68
C THR A 225 -0.32 7.53 -2.34
N GLY A 226 0.70 7.53 -3.19
CA GLY A 226 1.15 8.71 -3.92
C GLY A 226 2.65 8.95 -3.78
N ARG A 227 3.05 10.15 -3.34
CA ARG A 227 4.43 10.50 -3.08
C ARG A 227 4.89 9.97 -1.73
N GLY A 228 5.47 8.78 -1.70
CA GLY A 228 5.85 8.09 -0.47
C GLY A 228 6.74 8.89 0.47
N GLU A 229 7.60 9.75 -0.05
CA GLU A 229 8.48 10.63 0.72
C GLU A 229 7.69 11.60 1.61
N GLU A 230 6.57 12.14 1.12
CA GLU A 230 5.75 13.07 1.90
C GLU A 230 4.98 12.36 3.01
N ILE A 231 4.51 11.16 2.71
CA ILE A 231 3.85 10.31 3.71
C ILE A 231 4.84 9.85 4.79
N LEU A 232 6.07 9.49 4.41
CA LEU A 232 7.14 9.14 5.35
C LEU A 232 7.47 10.30 6.30
N ARG A 233 7.69 11.50 5.74
CA ARG A 233 8.04 12.71 6.53
C ARG A 233 6.98 13.08 7.56
N THR A 234 5.73 12.66 7.33
CA THR A 234 4.59 13.00 8.19
C THR A 234 4.15 11.86 9.11
N CYS A 235 4.71 10.64 8.97
CA CYS A 235 4.17 9.42 9.58
C CYS A 235 2.67 9.30 9.30
N GLY A 236 2.30 9.40 8.00
CA GLY A 236 0.96 9.81 7.57
C GLY A 236 -0.18 8.96 8.11
N SER A 237 -0.11 7.63 7.97
CA SER A 237 -1.20 6.76 8.43
C SER A 237 -1.34 6.73 9.96
N PHE A 238 -0.23 6.76 10.70
CA PHE A 238 -0.26 6.90 12.15
C PHE A 238 -0.89 8.24 12.57
N PHE A 239 -0.48 9.34 11.91
CA PHE A 239 -1.06 10.66 12.18
C PHE A 239 -2.58 10.65 11.98
N VAL A 240 -3.11 10.05 10.89
CA VAL A 240 -4.56 9.96 10.63
C VAL A 240 -5.27 9.19 11.76
N VAL A 241 -4.74 8.01 12.14
CA VAL A 241 -5.34 7.21 13.22
C VAL A 241 -5.32 7.99 14.54
N GLU A 242 -4.24 8.72 14.87
CA GLU A 242 -4.21 9.55 16.07
C GLU A 242 -5.16 10.76 16.01
N GLN A 243 -5.41 11.33 14.82
CA GLN A 243 -6.46 12.34 14.66
C GLN A 243 -7.85 11.76 14.94
N MET A 244 -8.13 10.52 14.47
CA MET A 244 -9.36 9.80 14.79
C MET A 244 -9.46 9.47 16.30
N ARG A 245 -8.35 9.04 16.94
CA ARG A 245 -8.29 8.84 18.41
C ARG A 245 -8.66 10.09 19.19
N ASN A 246 -8.30 11.26 18.68
CA ASN A 246 -8.61 12.56 19.26
C ASN A 246 -9.99 13.11 18.85
N GLY A 247 -10.87 12.26 18.30
CA GLY A 247 -12.27 12.55 18.06
C GLY A 247 -12.62 13.10 16.67
N LYS A 248 -11.68 13.21 15.73
CA LYS A 248 -12.01 13.55 14.35
C LYS A 248 -12.66 12.37 13.64
N THR A 249 -13.55 12.67 12.71
CA THR A 249 -14.03 11.69 11.73
C THR A 249 -12.88 11.22 10.82
N PRO A 250 -12.97 10.03 10.18
CA PRO A 250 -11.96 9.60 9.22
C PRO A 250 -11.70 10.61 8.11
N GLN A 251 -12.73 11.27 7.60
CA GLN A 251 -12.59 12.33 6.58
C GLN A 251 -11.79 13.52 7.10
N GLU A 252 -12.14 14.08 8.24
CA GLU A 252 -11.42 15.21 8.86
C GLU A 252 -9.97 14.84 9.21
N ALA A 253 -9.72 13.58 9.57
CA ALA A 253 -8.38 13.09 9.85
C ALA A 253 -7.51 13.00 8.59
N CYS A 254 -8.08 12.53 7.47
CA CYS A 254 -7.42 12.53 6.17
C CYS A 254 -7.13 13.96 5.68
N GLU A 255 -8.09 14.87 5.80
CA GLU A 255 -7.93 16.30 5.46
C GLU A 255 -6.84 16.97 6.29
N ALA A 256 -6.76 16.63 7.59
CA ALA A 256 -5.69 17.13 8.46
C ALA A 256 -4.29 16.68 8.01
N LEU A 257 -4.14 15.46 7.50
CA LEU A 257 -2.88 14.99 6.92
C LEU A 257 -2.56 15.75 5.63
N CYS A 258 -3.54 15.92 4.74
CA CYS A 258 -3.37 16.72 3.51
C CYS A 258 -2.91 18.14 3.84
N GLN A 259 -3.54 18.78 4.81
CA GLN A 259 -3.15 20.13 5.25
C GLN A 259 -1.73 20.15 5.81
N ARG A 260 -1.36 19.16 6.65
CA ARG A 260 -0.01 19.03 7.18
C ARG A 260 1.04 18.87 6.08
N ILE A 261 0.75 18.08 5.03
CA ILE A 261 1.66 17.92 3.87
C ILE A 261 1.80 19.27 3.14
N ILE A 262 0.71 20.00 2.94
CA ILE A 262 0.74 21.33 2.32
C ILE A 262 1.61 22.30 3.14
N ASP A 263 1.43 22.32 4.45
CA ASP A 263 2.14 23.25 5.35
C ASP A 263 3.66 23.00 5.35
N ILE A 264 4.09 21.73 5.46
CA ILE A 264 5.54 21.39 5.46
C ILE A 264 6.20 21.65 4.10
N ASN A 265 5.41 21.73 3.02
CA ASN A 265 5.89 22.07 1.68
C ASN A 265 5.80 23.60 1.39
N GLY A 266 5.38 24.41 2.36
CA GLY A 266 5.32 25.87 2.22
C GLY A 266 4.13 26.36 1.38
N GLY A 267 3.07 25.58 1.31
CA GLY A 267 1.80 25.95 0.68
C GLY A 267 1.49 25.19 -0.61
N THR A 268 0.25 25.30 -1.05
CA THR A 268 -0.32 24.55 -2.20
C THR A 268 0.43 24.75 -3.51
N LYS A 269 1.02 25.93 -3.73
CA LYS A 269 1.81 26.24 -4.94
C LYS A 269 3.04 25.34 -5.14
N ASN A 270 3.50 24.72 -4.08
CA ASN A 270 4.68 23.84 -4.10
C ASN A 270 4.29 22.36 -4.22
N ILE A 271 2.99 22.04 -4.22
CA ILE A 271 2.49 20.67 -4.41
C ILE A 271 2.40 20.38 -5.90
N ASN A 272 3.28 19.51 -6.37
CA ASN A 272 3.33 19.03 -7.76
C ASN A 272 3.18 17.50 -7.86
N PHE A 273 2.58 16.90 -6.85
CA PHE A 273 2.32 15.48 -6.70
C PHE A 273 0.86 15.25 -6.26
N ASN A 274 0.44 14.00 -6.26
CA ASN A 274 -0.90 13.61 -5.86
C ASN A 274 -0.83 12.50 -4.83
N ASP A 275 -1.27 12.80 -3.60
CA ASP A 275 -1.42 11.82 -2.53
C ASP A 275 -2.90 11.52 -2.31
N LYS A 276 -3.19 10.26 -2.01
CA LYS A 276 -4.52 9.79 -1.62
C LYS A 276 -4.40 9.10 -0.28
N ILE A 277 -5.28 9.44 0.62
CA ILE A 277 -5.37 8.86 1.94
C ILE A 277 -6.74 8.21 2.09
N VAL A 278 -6.78 7.03 2.68
CA VAL A 278 -8.03 6.35 3.03
C VAL A 278 -8.01 6.02 4.51
N ALA A 279 -9.15 6.16 5.16
CA ALA A 279 -9.31 5.83 6.57
C ALA A 279 -10.62 5.11 6.84
N LEU A 280 -10.58 4.21 7.82
CA LEU A 280 -11.71 3.39 8.27
C LEU A 280 -11.79 3.48 9.79
N GLY A 281 -12.84 4.11 10.30
CA GLY A 281 -13.13 4.18 11.73
C GLY A 281 -13.64 2.85 12.26
N LYS A 282 -13.39 2.58 13.54
CA LYS A 282 -13.87 1.38 14.26
C LYS A 282 -15.38 1.19 14.17
N ASP A 283 -16.14 2.25 14.02
CA ASP A 283 -17.60 2.27 13.86
C ASP A 283 -18.08 2.02 12.43
N GLY A 284 -17.16 1.78 11.48
CA GLY A 284 -17.44 1.59 10.06
C GLY A 284 -17.56 2.88 9.26
N SER A 285 -17.34 4.04 9.85
CA SER A 285 -17.23 5.30 9.13
C SER A 285 -15.97 5.32 8.25
N VAL A 286 -16.02 6.02 7.12
CA VAL A 286 -14.94 6.06 6.13
C VAL A 286 -14.54 7.49 5.78
N GLY A 287 -13.32 7.65 5.30
CA GLY A 287 -12.79 8.92 4.80
C GLY A 287 -11.69 8.71 3.78
#